data_0ebf33fa22b5b4ac569e344cfbcce19e
#
_entry.id   0ebf33fa22b5b4ac569e344cfbcce19e
#
_cell.length_a   1.000
_cell.length_b   1.000
_cell.length_c   1.000
_cell.angle_alpha   90.00
_cell.angle_beta   90.00
_cell.angle_gamma   90.00
#
_symmetry.space_group_name_H-M   'P 1'
#
loop_
_entity.id
_entity.type
_entity.pdbx_description
1 polymer ?
#
loop_
_entity_poly.entity_id
_entity_poly.type
_entity_poly.pdbx_seq_one_letter_code
_entity_poly.pdbx_strand_id
1 'polypeptide(L)'
;MNSTEQSSALGRSVTHDYSTSRIGVVPLTERRSRYHFLSLWITLAAGFTYLFLGFQYHDAGYSLLKAVAAGAIGAVAYLVYALPAAYLGSTTGQTHALLTRSILGRVGSALVTVLLIGIAAGWTAFAFNLLATLYDGLFSWGHVVLISVLLAIVGITNNLFGFTGIAAFARYLVAPLMILWVLYLVIKGLAQIPSSALGGSGASDTLPFLAGIGVAIGSVMWGNEPDTWRYGKPKLFWPVVPMVVAFAVGLVLFVAGGWMMGQLSKAGQFDFGPAFRYTVEYSLFGVLALGAVVATVLQIAINDGNYYEMVNAGQNVAGGIPGWRRWYTCAIMAAIAAVFTWRFPTVENGFFVVASWSSIALPCVTTVMCVDRFVLPRISNVQRPMRTVPTWRASGVGNWPGIVAVLVAVAFGAWGLGLFPGQASAPSAGLPAVEAWALAGLLYAALAGLAARSPAAAVLLGFGRQTVDTQQERGGLPAHDRTGA
;
A
#
# COMPACT_ATOMS: atom_id res chain seq x y z
N MET A 1 29.96 5.20 -13.44
CA MET A 1 29.31 6.52 -13.31
C MET A 1 29.99 7.24 -12.16
N ASN A 2 30.60 8.39 -12.44
CA ASN A 2 31.31 9.20 -11.44
C ASN A 2 30.31 9.78 -10.43
N SER A 3 30.75 10.00 -9.19
CA SER A 3 29.95 10.58 -8.10
C SER A 3 29.30 11.92 -8.48
N THR A 4 29.94 12.69 -9.34
CA THR A 4 29.44 13.95 -9.89
C THR A 4 28.26 13.78 -10.85
N GLU A 5 28.24 12.72 -11.66
CA GLU A 5 27.12 12.42 -12.56
C GLU A 5 25.90 11.89 -11.80
N GLN A 6 26.13 11.12 -10.73
CA GLN A 6 25.04 10.70 -9.83
C GLN A 6 24.41 11.90 -9.10
N SER A 7 25.23 12.81 -8.58
CA SER A 7 24.74 14.03 -7.91
C SER A 7 23.96 14.94 -8.86
N SER A 8 24.42 15.10 -10.11
CA SER A 8 23.71 15.91 -11.10
C SER A 8 22.43 15.26 -11.64
N ALA A 9 22.40 13.94 -11.71
CA ALA A 9 21.19 13.19 -12.06
C ALA A 9 20.15 13.22 -10.93
N LEU A 10 20.60 13.15 -9.67
CA LEU A 10 19.76 13.31 -8.49
C LEU A 10 19.13 14.71 -8.43
N GLY A 11 19.94 15.75 -8.64
CA GLY A 11 19.48 17.14 -8.66
C GLY A 11 18.46 17.41 -9.78
N ARG A 12 18.66 16.84 -10.96
CA ARG A 12 17.71 16.96 -12.09
C ARG A 12 16.40 16.19 -11.85
N SER A 13 16.46 15.02 -11.23
CA SER A 13 15.26 14.24 -10.89
C SER A 13 14.43 14.95 -9.82
N VAL A 14 15.06 15.49 -8.78
CA VAL A 14 14.38 16.24 -7.71
C VAL A 14 13.75 17.52 -8.26
N THR A 15 14.48 18.29 -9.09
CA THR A 15 13.93 19.51 -9.71
C THR A 15 12.80 19.20 -10.69
N HIS A 16 12.87 18.09 -11.41
CA HIS A 16 11.80 17.66 -12.31
C HIS A 16 10.53 17.30 -11.54
N ASP A 17 10.61 16.47 -10.49
CA ASP A 17 9.45 16.10 -9.65
C ASP A 17 8.87 17.33 -8.92
N TYR A 18 9.71 18.27 -8.49
CA TYR A 18 9.27 19.49 -7.82
C TYR A 18 8.65 20.52 -8.78
N SER A 19 9.19 20.64 -10.01
CA SER A 19 8.75 21.64 -10.99
C SER A 19 7.55 21.20 -11.82
N THR A 20 7.33 19.88 -12.00
CA THR A 20 6.24 19.37 -12.82
C THR A 20 4.96 19.21 -12.00
N SER A 21 3.96 20.00 -12.34
CA SER A 21 2.58 19.82 -11.85
C SER A 21 1.88 18.60 -12.47
N ARG A 22 2.53 17.86 -13.36
CA ARG A 22 1.95 16.73 -14.11
C ARG A 22 2.68 15.45 -13.77
N ILE A 23 1.90 14.44 -13.35
CA ILE A 23 2.40 13.08 -13.22
C ILE A 23 2.62 12.53 -14.64
N GLY A 24 3.86 12.16 -14.96
CA GLY A 24 4.23 11.59 -16.25
C GLY A 24 4.37 10.07 -16.23
N VAL A 25 4.49 9.50 -17.43
CA VAL A 25 4.91 8.10 -17.62
C VAL A 25 6.43 8.03 -17.43
N VAL A 26 6.90 7.14 -16.57
CA VAL A 26 8.35 6.92 -16.35
C VAL A 26 8.95 6.20 -17.56
N PRO A 27 9.92 6.77 -18.27
CA PRO A 27 10.54 6.14 -19.42
C PRO A 27 11.43 4.96 -19.02
N LEU A 28 11.71 4.04 -19.95
CA LEU A 28 12.52 2.84 -19.66
C LEU A 28 13.96 3.19 -19.24
N THR A 29 14.47 4.34 -19.68
CA THR A 29 15.82 4.84 -19.37
C THR A 29 15.98 5.26 -17.90
N GLU A 30 14.89 5.57 -17.22
CA GLU A 30 14.88 6.00 -15.82
C GLU A 30 14.61 4.85 -14.84
N ARG A 31 14.61 3.60 -15.31
CA ARG A 31 14.35 2.44 -14.46
C ARG A 31 15.48 2.19 -13.48
N ARG A 32 15.10 1.87 -12.24
CA ARG A 32 16.02 1.69 -11.11
C ARG A 32 16.48 0.24 -10.97
N SER A 33 17.56 0.03 -10.22
CA SER A 33 18.09 -1.30 -9.93
C SER A 33 17.24 -2.04 -8.88
N ARG A 34 17.37 -3.38 -8.80
CA ARG A 34 16.68 -4.21 -7.80
C ARG A 34 17.06 -3.84 -6.37
N TYR A 35 18.31 -3.47 -6.12
CA TYR A 35 18.80 -3.06 -4.80
C TYR A 35 18.13 -1.79 -4.29
N HIS A 36 17.78 -0.86 -5.17
CA HIS A 36 17.02 0.34 -4.83
C HIS A 36 15.63 -0.03 -4.27
N PHE A 37 14.95 -1.00 -4.91
CA PHE A 37 13.66 -1.47 -4.46
C PHE A 37 13.75 -2.31 -3.19
N LEU A 38 14.80 -3.08 -3.01
CA LEU A 38 14.98 -3.89 -1.81
C LEU A 38 14.96 -3.01 -0.55
N SER A 39 15.78 -1.95 -0.51
CA SER A 39 15.81 -1.05 0.64
C SER A 39 14.50 -0.28 0.84
N LEU A 40 13.88 0.19 -0.25
CA LEU A 40 12.59 0.88 -0.19
C LEU A 40 11.50 -0.03 0.38
N TRP A 41 11.37 -1.25 -0.16
CA TRP A 41 10.33 -2.19 0.26
C TRP A 41 10.55 -2.73 1.67
N ILE A 42 11.80 -2.95 2.09
CA ILE A 42 12.08 -3.25 3.50
C ILE A 42 11.54 -2.13 4.40
N THR A 43 11.76 -0.87 4.03
CA THR A 43 11.28 0.26 4.82
C THR A 43 9.76 0.33 4.85
N LEU A 44 9.10 0.12 3.72
CA LEU A 44 7.63 0.15 3.64
C LEU A 44 6.99 -1.04 4.36
N ALA A 45 7.63 -2.21 4.33
CA ALA A 45 7.13 -3.43 4.96
C ALA A 45 7.59 -3.63 6.41
N ALA A 46 8.50 -2.81 6.91
CA ALA A 46 9.05 -2.95 8.25
C ALA A 46 8.71 -1.71 9.07
N GLY A 47 7.71 -1.80 9.91
CA GLY A 47 7.29 -0.66 10.72
C GLY A 47 6.55 -1.08 11.98
N PHE A 48 6.24 -0.09 12.80
CA PHE A 48 5.48 -0.32 14.04
C PHE A 48 4.10 -0.93 13.79
N THR A 49 3.53 -0.79 12.60
CA THR A 49 2.30 -1.47 12.19
C THR A 49 2.40 -2.98 12.35
N TYR A 50 3.54 -3.57 11.96
CA TYR A 50 3.73 -5.02 12.09
C TYR A 50 4.13 -5.46 13.49
N LEU A 51 4.84 -4.60 14.22
CA LEU A 51 5.07 -4.80 15.65
C LEU A 51 3.74 -4.78 16.40
N PHE A 52 2.87 -3.82 16.10
CA PHE A 52 1.52 -3.73 16.63
C PHE A 52 0.68 -4.97 16.28
N LEU A 53 0.74 -5.43 15.03
CA LEU A 53 0.06 -6.66 14.61
C LEU A 53 0.52 -7.88 15.42
N GLY A 54 1.82 -8.01 15.65
CA GLY A 54 2.37 -9.09 16.49
C GLY A 54 1.88 -9.02 17.93
N PHE A 55 1.83 -7.81 18.49
CA PHE A 55 1.25 -7.56 19.81
C PHE A 55 -0.23 -7.95 19.86
N GLN A 56 -1.02 -7.58 18.85
CA GLN A 56 -2.43 -7.96 18.75
C GLN A 56 -2.63 -9.47 18.66
N TYR A 57 -1.75 -10.19 17.96
CA TYR A 57 -1.81 -11.66 17.93
C TYR A 57 -1.48 -12.28 19.28
N HIS A 58 -0.55 -11.70 20.05
CA HIS A 58 -0.28 -12.13 21.41
C HIS A 58 -1.53 -11.95 22.30
N ASP A 59 -2.16 -10.77 22.24
CA ASP A 59 -3.38 -10.47 23.01
C ASP A 59 -4.56 -11.36 22.62
N ALA A 60 -4.63 -11.76 21.34
CA ALA A 60 -5.61 -12.72 20.85
C ALA A 60 -5.34 -14.18 21.28
N GLY A 61 -4.29 -14.44 22.06
CA GLY A 61 -3.93 -15.75 22.57
C GLY A 61 -3.13 -16.64 21.61
N TYR A 62 -2.66 -16.11 20.49
CA TYR A 62 -1.85 -16.89 19.53
C TYR A 62 -0.52 -17.32 20.14
N SER A 63 -0.09 -18.56 19.79
CA SER A 63 1.31 -18.94 19.95
C SER A 63 2.19 -18.12 19.01
N LEU A 64 3.49 -18.03 19.34
CA LEU A 64 4.47 -17.37 18.44
C LEU A 64 4.43 -17.98 17.02
N LEU A 65 4.40 -19.31 16.93
CA LEU A 65 4.34 -19.98 15.63
C LEU A 65 3.05 -19.64 14.86
N LYS A 66 1.90 -19.58 15.54
CA LYS A 66 0.62 -19.23 14.92
C LYS A 66 0.62 -17.79 14.42
N ALA A 67 1.17 -16.85 15.21
CA ALA A 67 1.30 -15.45 14.82
C ALA A 67 2.17 -15.28 13.57
N VAL A 68 3.35 -15.90 13.57
CA VAL A 68 4.29 -15.87 12.43
C VAL A 68 3.69 -16.57 11.21
N ALA A 69 2.99 -17.69 11.39
CA ALA A 69 2.34 -18.40 10.30
C ALA A 69 1.22 -17.56 9.65
N ALA A 70 0.41 -16.86 10.45
CA ALA A 70 -0.61 -15.95 9.92
C ALA A 70 0.01 -14.83 9.08
N GLY A 71 1.09 -14.22 9.56
CA GLY A 71 1.85 -13.21 8.82
C GLY A 71 2.45 -13.76 7.52
N ALA A 72 3.10 -14.91 7.57
CA ALA A 72 3.74 -15.53 6.41
C ALA A 72 2.71 -15.94 5.33
N ILE A 73 1.58 -16.52 5.73
CA ILE A 73 0.50 -16.89 4.80
C ILE A 73 -0.13 -15.63 4.20
N GLY A 74 -0.36 -14.59 5.01
CA GLY A 74 -0.80 -13.28 4.53
C GLY A 74 0.16 -12.67 3.50
N ALA A 75 1.48 -12.76 3.73
CA ALA A 75 2.50 -12.33 2.77
C ALA A 75 2.42 -13.08 1.45
N VAL A 76 2.24 -14.41 1.47
CA VAL A 76 2.11 -15.22 0.25
C VAL A 76 0.84 -14.84 -0.52
N ALA A 77 -0.29 -14.69 0.15
CA ALA A 77 -1.54 -14.26 -0.48
C ALA A 77 -1.40 -12.88 -1.12
N TYR A 78 -0.75 -11.95 -0.42
CA TYR A 78 -0.46 -10.62 -0.97
C TYR A 78 0.46 -10.68 -2.20
N LEU A 79 1.50 -11.54 -2.21
CA LEU A 79 2.40 -11.68 -3.36
C LEU A 79 1.66 -12.10 -4.63
N VAL A 80 0.67 -12.98 -4.53
CA VAL A 80 -0.15 -13.41 -5.68
C VAL A 80 -0.83 -12.20 -6.35
N TYR A 81 -1.32 -11.26 -5.56
CA TYR A 81 -1.90 -10.00 -6.02
C TYR A 81 -0.83 -8.99 -6.47
N ALA A 82 0.22 -8.80 -5.68
CA ALA A 82 1.18 -7.73 -5.85
C ALA A 82 2.08 -7.89 -7.09
N LEU A 83 2.40 -9.13 -7.49
CA LEU A 83 3.24 -9.38 -8.67
C LEU A 83 2.62 -8.86 -9.98
N PRO A 84 1.37 -9.19 -10.34
CA PRO A 84 0.73 -8.62 -11.52
C PRO A 84 0.53 -7.11 -11.40
N ALA A 85 0.26 -6.58 -10.20
CA ALA A 85 0.14 -5.14 -9.95
C ALA A 85 1.47 -4.39 -10.17
N ALA A 86 2.57 -4.92 -9.66
CA ALA A 86 3.92 -4.41 -9.88
C ALA A 86 4.34 -4.50 -11.36
N TYR A 87 3.98 -5.61 -12.02
CA TYR A 87 4.23 -5.79 -13.45
C TYR A 87 3.44 -4.78 -14.28
N LEU A 88 2.21 -4.48 -13.91
CA LEU A 88 1.39 -3.44 -14.53
C LEU A 88 2.08 -2.07 -14.42
N GLY A 89 2.54 -1.67 -13.25
CA GLY A 89 3.29 -0.44 -13.05
C GLY A 89 4.58 -0.38 -13.87
N SER A 90 5.37 -1.45 -13.85
CA SER A 90 6.66 -1.50 -14.54
C SER A 90 6.55 -1.52 -16.07
N THR A 91 5.52 -2.17 -16.64
CA THR A 91 5.30 -2.22 -18.10
C THR A 91 4.76 -0.91 -18.64
N THR A 92 3.87 -0.27 -17.89
CA THR A 92 3.21 0.97 -18.31
C THR A 92 4.01 2.22 -17.97
N GLY A 93 4.77 2.22 -16.88
CA GLY A 93 5.44 3.41 -16.34
C GLY A 93 4.47 4.39 -15.70
N GLN A 94 3.22 3.99 -15.44
CA GLN A 94 2.15 4.82 -14.92
C GLN A 94 1.95 4.63 -13.42
N THR A 95 1.47 5.67 -12.74
CA THR A 95 0.96 5.57 -11.39
C THR A 95 -0.38 4.83 -11.38
N HIS A 96 -0.80 4.33 -10.23
CA HIS A 96 -2.12 3.76 -10.04
C HIS A 96 -3.22 4.72 -10.51
N ALA A 97 -3.13 5.99 -10.11
CA ALA A 97 -4.09 7.03 -10.48
C ALA A 97 -4.14 7.29 -12.01
N LEU A 98 -3.00 7.27 -12.71
CA LEU A 98 -2.97 7.39 -14.17
C LEU A 98 -3.56 6.17 -14.87
N LEU A 99 -3.31 4.97 -14.33
CA LEU A 99 -3.89 3.72 -14.82
C LEU A 99 -5.41 3.74 -14.71
N THR A 100 -5.97 4.20 -13.59
CA THR A 100 -7.42 4.30 -13.43
C THR A 100 -8.03 5.23 -14.47
N ARG A 101 -7.38 6.36 -14.78
CA ARG A 101 -7.84 7.28 -15.82
C ARG A 101 -7.83 6.64 -17.20
N SER A 102 -6.78 5.89 -17.52
CA SER A 102 -6.64 5.24 -18.83
C SER A 102 -7.56 4.02 -19.01
N ILE A 103 -7.95 3.37 -17.91
CA ILE A 103 -8.73 2.12 -17.93
C ILE A 103 -10.19 2.35 -17.54
N LEU A 104 -10.44 3.07 -16.44
CA LEU A 104 -11.78 3.27 -15.91
C LEU A 104 -12.44 4.56 -16.41
N GLY A 105 -11.70 5.42 -17.12
CA GLY A 105 -12.21 6.71 -17.58
C GLY A 105 -12.31 7.76 -16.47
N ARG A 106 -12.93 8.91 -16.77
CA ARG A 106 -13.00 10.04 -15.85
C ARG A 106 -13.78 9.75 -14.57
N VAL A 107 -14.95 9.13 -14.70
CA VAL A 107 -15.81 8.82 -13.56
C VAL A 107 -15.15 7.78 -12.66
N GLY A 108 -14.67 6.67 -13.23
CA GLY A 108 -13.98 5.63 -12.46
C GLY A 108 -12.71 6.17 -11.80
N SER A 109 -11.93 6.99 -12.52
CA SER A 109 -10.72 7.60 -11.96
C SER A 109 -11.02 8.58 -10.81
N ALA A 110 -12.09 9.36 -10.90
CA ALA A 110 -12.50 10.25 -9.81
C ALA A 110 -12.91 9.47 -8.56
N LEU A 111 -13.73 8.42 -8.73
CA LEU A 111 -14.14 7.53 -7.63
C LEU A 111 -12.93 6.88 -6.95
N VAL A 112 -12.02 6.32 -7.75
CA VAL A 112 -10.81 5.68 -7.21
C VAL A 112 -9.87 6.69 -6.56
N THR A 113 -9.78 7.93 -7.08
CA THR A 113 -8.99 8.99 -6.44
C THR A 113 -9.48 9.29 -5.02
N VAL A 114 -10.80 9.41 -4.83
CA VAL A 114 -11.38 9.61 -3.49
C VAL A 114 -11.07 8.43 -2.57
N LEU A 115 -11.21 7.21 -3.08
CA LEU A 115 -10.94 5.99 -2.35
C LEU A 115 -9.46 5.88 -1.93
N LEU A 116 -8.53 6.14 -2.86
CA LEU A 116 -7.09 6.17 -2.61
C LEU A 116 -6.73 7.18 -1.52
N ILE A 117 -7.24 8.41 -1.64
CA ILE A 117 -6.96 9.45 -0.64
C ILE A 117 -7.54 9.05 0.71
N GLY A 118 -8.75 8.50 0.76
CA GLY A 118 -9.39 8.08 2.01
C GLY A 118 -8.61 6.97 2.73
N ILE A 119 -8.20 5.93 2.00
CA ILE A 119 -7.45 4.80 2.58
C ILE A 119 -6.05 5.25 3.02
N ALA A 120 -5.33 5.98 2.18
CA ALA A 120 -4.00 6.47 2.53
C ALA A 120 -4.03 7.48 3.69
N ALA A 121 -5.06 8.34 3.76
CA ALA A 121 -5.28 9.22 4.91
C ALA A 121 -5.61 8.42 6.19
N GLY A 122 -6.38 7.33 6.07
CA GLY A 122 -6.65 6.40 7.17
C GLY A 122 -5.38 5.76 7.72
N TRP A 123 -4.51 5.23 6.84
CA TRP A 123 -3.20 4.70 7.24
C TRP A 123 -2.29 5.75 7.85
N THR A 124 -2.27 6.96 7.30
CA THR A 124 -1.53 8.09 7.86
C THR A 124 -2.03 8.44 9.26
N ALA A 125 -3.35 8.50 9.43
CA ALA A 125 -3.98 8.78 10.72
C ALA A 125 -3.65 7.68 11.75
N PHE A 126 -3.76 6.41 11.38
CA PHE A 126 -3.33 5.30 12.23
C PHE A 126 -1.88 5.44 12.66
N ALA A 127 -0.97 5.62 11.72
CA ALA A 127 0.45 5.63 11.99
C ALA A 127 0.88 6.79 12.91
N PHE A 128 0.31 7.99 12.75
CA PHE A 128 0.67 9.12 13.61
C PHE A 128 -0.05 9.10 14.97
N ASN A 129 -1.27 8.55 15.05
CA ASN A 129 -1.88 8.28 16.35
C ASN A 129 -1.09 7.21 17.12
N LEU A 130 -0.65 6.15 16.44
CA LEU A 130 0.24 5.15 17.03
C LEU A 130 1.54 5.78 17.53
N LEU A 131 2.22 6.62 16.71
CA LEU A 131 3.46 7.30 17.12
C LEU A 131 3.24 8.22 18.31
N ALA A 132 2.16 8.98 18.35
CA ALA A 132 1.83 9.84 19.49
C ALA A 132 1.53 9.02 20.75
N THR A 133 0.87 7.85 20.62
CA THR A 133 0.66 6.90 21.72
C THR A 133 2.00 6.34 22.22
N LEU A 134 2.95 6.06 21.33
CA LEU A 134 4.29 5.64 21.72
C LEU A 134 5.03 6.74 22.51
N TYR A 135 4.91 8.01 22.10
CA TYR A 135 5.49 9.12 22.86
C TYR A 135 4.82 9.29 24.22
N ASP A 136 3.52 9.12 24.30
CA ASP A 136 2.82 9.17 25.59
C ASP A 136 3.28 8.03 26.50
N GLY A 137 3.43 6.82 25.98
CA GLY A 137 3.99 5.69 26.71
C GLY A 137 5.43 5.92 27.21
N LEU A 138 6.27 6.63 26.42
CA LEU A 138 7.64 6.94 26.80
C LEU A 138 7.74 8.09 27.82
N PHE A 139 6.98 9.17 27.63
CA PHE A 139 7.18 10.45 28.29
C PHE A 139 5.99 10.95 29.11
N SER A 140 4.82 10.28 28.99
CA SER A 140 3.56 10.66 29.67
C SER A 140 3.12 12.11 29.37
N TRP A 141 3.19 12.52 28.09
CA TRP A 141 2.87 13.89 27.69
C TRP A 141 1.37 14.22 27.70
N GLY A 142 0.50 13.20 27.58
CA GLY A 142 -0.97 13.38 27.66
C GLY A 142 -1.62 14.12 26.49
N HIS A 143 -0.89 14.48 25.45
CA HIS A 143 -1.37 15.28 24.32
C HIS A 143 -1.42 14.51 22.99
N VAL A 144 -1.85 13.24 23.04
CA VAL A 144 -1.80 12.31 21.88
C VAL A 144 -2.41 12.91 20.63
N VAL A 145 -3.64 13.47 20.70
CA VAL A 145 -4.32 14.01 19.52
C VAL A 145 -3.59 15.22 18.93
N LEU A 146 -3.11 16.14 19.76
CA LEU A 146 -2.37 17.31 19.27
C LEU A 146 -1.06 16.89 18.59
N ILE A 147 -0.30 16.01 19.24
CA ILE A 147 0.97 15.51 18.70
C ILE A 147 0.74 14.77 17.39
N SER A 148 -0.26 13.90 17.31
CA SER A 148 -0.56 13.14 16.09
C SER A 148 -0.95 14.06 14.91
N VAL A 149 -1.74 15.10 15.15
CA VAL A 149 -2.11 16.09 14.12
C VAL A 149 -0.89 16.88 13.64
N LEU A 150 -0.02 17.32 14.53
CA LEU A 150 1.22 18.02 14.18
C LEU A 150 2.15 17.11 13.36
N LEU A 151 2.28 15.84 13.74
CA LEU A 151 3.06 14.85 12.99
C LEU A 151 2.47 14.60 11.60
N ALA A 152 1.14 14.56 11.47
CA ALA A 152 0.49 14.42 10.17
C ALA A 152 0.77 15.62 9.24
N ILE A 153 0.85 16.83 9.77
CA ILE A 153 1.18 18.01 8.97
C ILE A 153 2.65 18.00 8.55
N VAL A 154 3.56 17.65 9.47
CA VAL A 154 5.01 17.66 9.18
C VAL A 154 5.43 16.46 8.32
N GLY A 155 4.78 15.31 8.47
CA GLY A 155 5.15 14.06 7.80
C GLY A 155 5.14 14.12 6.27
N ILE A 156 4.43 15.09 5.67
CA ILE A 156 4.39 15.23 4.21
C ILE A 156 5.67 15.84 3.62
N THR A 157 6.57 16.38 4.43
CA THR A 157 7.72 17.17 3.95
C THR A 157 8.62 16.41 2.96
N ASN A 158 8.86 15.13 3.21
CA ASN A 158 9.65 14.29 2.28
C ASN A 158 9.00 14.18 0.89
N ASN A 159 7.69 14.22 0.82
CA ASN A 159 6.93 14.11 -0.42
C ASN A 159 7.03 15.35 -1.32
N LEU A 160 7.52 16.47 -0.80
CA LEU A 160 7.87 17.64 -1.62
C LEU A 160 8.99 17.31 -2.60
N PHE A 161 9.90 16.39 -2.24
CA PHE A 161 11.02 15.94 -3.07
C PHE A 161 10.68 14.74 -3.98
N GLY A 162 9.47 14.20 -3.88
CA GLY A 162 8.99 13.08 -4.68
C GLY A 162 9.70 11.75 -4.39
N PHE A 163 9.62 10.81 -5.34
CA PHE A 163 10.13 9.44 -5.17
C PHE A 163 11.62 9.36 -4.83
N THR A 164 12.43 10.29 -5.32
CA THR A 164 13.88 10.29 -5.06
C THR A 164 14.21 10.57 -3.59
N GLY A 165 13.50 11.50 -2.96
CA GLY A 165 13.66 11.81 -1.53
C GLY A 165 13.29 10.62 -0.65
N ILE A 166 12.14 10.00 -0.92
CA ILE A 166 11.65 8.81 -0.23
C ILE A 166 12.67 7.67 -0.32
N ALA A 167 13.13 7.37 -1.53
CA ALA A 167 14.04 6.27 -1.75
C ALA A 167 15.43 6.48 -1.12
N ALA A 168 15.93 7.71 -1.07
CA ALA A 168 17.20 8.04 -0.42
C ALA A 168 17.08 7.85 1.11
N PHE A 169 16.05 8.40 1.73
CA PHE A 169 15.78 8.28 3.15
C PHE A 169 15.65 6.80 3.58
N ALA A 170 14.83 6.02 2.85
CA ALA A 170 14.65 4.61 3.09
C ALA A 170 15.97 3.82 3.04
N ARG A 171 16.77 4.05 1.99
CA ARG A 171 17.98 3.28 1.73
C ARG A 171 19.09 3.54 2.74
N TYR A 172 19.33 4.80 3.09
CA TYR A 172 20.53 5.18 3.83
C TYR A 172 20.32 5.22 5.35
N LEU A 173 19.10 5.40 5.80
CA LEU A 173 18.83 5.56 7.24
C LEU A 173 17.90 4.44 7.76
N VAL A 174 16.71 4.31 7.18
CA VAL A 174 15.65 3.52 7.83
C VAL A 174 15.90 2.03 7.74
N ALA A 175 16.13 1.48 6.55
CA ALA A 175 16.27 0.04 6.37
C ALA A 175 17.40 -0.59 7.22
N PRO A 176 18.62 -0.03 7.30
CA PRO A 176 19.68 -0.59 8.16
C PRO A 176 19.31 -0.58 9.64
N LEU A 177 18.80 0.54 10.15
CA LEU A 177 18.41 0.67 11.56
C LEU A 177 17.34 -0.34 11.95
N MET A 178 16.34 -0.50 11.09
CA MET A 178 15.23 -1.41 11.31
C MET A 178 15.67 -2.86 11.42
N ILE A 179 16.45 -3.32 10.46
CA ILE A 179 16.93 -4.72 10.44
C ILE A 179 17.74 -5.02 11.69
N LEU A 180 18.66 -4.15 12.05
CA LEU A 180 19.52 -4.34 13.24
C LEU A 180 18.69 -4.37 14.52
N TRP A 181 17.74 -3.44 14.67
CA TRP A 181 16.93 -3.38 15.88
C TRP A 181 16.00 -4.58 16.03
N VAL A 182 15.26 -4.95 14.98
CA VAL A 182 14.32 -6.08 15.08
C VAL A 182 15.06 -7.41 15.28
N LEU A 183 16.19 -7.61 14.60
CA LEU A 183 17.01 -8.81 14.82
C LEU A 183 17.50 -8.90 16.27
N TYR A 184 17.99 -7.80 16.83
CA TYR A 184 18.40 -7.77 18.23
C TYR A 184 17.22 -8.08 19.17
N LEU A 185 16.05 -7.46 18.94
CA LEU A 185 14.84 -7.71 19.74
C LEU A 185 14.42 -9.17 19.70
N VAL A 186 14.39 -9.78 18.52
CA VAL A 186 13.98 -11.19 18.34
C VAL A 186 15.00 -12.14 18.97
N ILE A 187 16.29 -11.97 18.71
CA ILE A 187 17.34 -12.83 19.28
C ILE A 187 17.31 -12.78 20.81
N LYS A 188 17.23 -11.57 21.39
CA LYS A 188 17.17 -11.39 22.83
C LYS A 188 15.87 -11.94 23.43
N GLY A 189 14.74 -11.76 22.75
CA GLY A 189 13.46 -12.32 23.14
C GLY A 189 13.47 -13.85 23.18
N LEU A 190 13.96 -14.50 22.13
CA LEU A 190 14.11 -15.97 22.09
C LEU A 190 15.04 -16.51 23.19
N ALA A 191 16.04 -15.76 23.59
CA ALA A 191 16.97 -16.18 24.67
C ALA A 191 16.33 -16.06 26.06
N GLN A 192 15.30 -15.24 26.26
CA GLN A 192 14.74 -14.93 27.57
C GLN A 192 13.34 -15.54 27.80
N ILE A 193 12.57 -15.78 26.72
CA ILE A 193 11.24 -16.40 26.83
C ILE A 193 11.39 -17.90 26.98
N PRO A 194 10.89 -18.52 28.05
CA PRO A 194 10.90 -19.98 28.19
C PRO A 194 10.14 -20.65 27.03
N SER A 195 10.62 -21.78 26.58
CA SER A 195 9.99 -22.52 25.47
C SER A 195 8.51 -22.88 25.74
N SER A 196 8.15 -23.13 27.00
CA SER A 196 6.76 -23.36 27.43
C SER A 196 5.85 -22.15 27.21
N ALA A 197 6.38 -20.93 27.25
CA ALA A 197 5.62 -19.71 27.07
C ALA A 197 5.45 -19.32 25.58
N LEU A 198 6.21 -19.96 24.66
CA LEU A 198 6.06 -19.76 23.23
C LEU A 198 4.76 -20.36 22.65
N GLY A 199 4.13 -21.28 23.42
CA GLY A 199 2.87 -21.93 23.06
C GLY A 199 1.61 -21.03 23.08
N GLY A 200 1.74 -19.80 23.56
CA GLY A 200 0.61 -18.89 23.78
C GLY A 200 -0.11 -19.16 25.10
N SER A 201 -1.13 -18.37 25.42
CA SER A 201 -1.83 -18.44 26.70
C SER A 201 -2.72 -19.67 26.87
N GLY A 202 -2.95 -20.45 25.81
CA GLY A 202 -3.91 -21.55 25.80
C GLY A 202 -5.38 -21.09 26.00
N ALA A 203 -5.61 -19.80 26.18
CA ALA A 203 -6.94 -19.22 26.17
C ALA A 203 -7.55 -19.40 24.77
N SER A 204 -8.87 -19.54 24.71
CA SER A 204 -9.59 -19.60 23.43
C SER A 204 -9.13 -18.44 22.53
N ASP A 205 -8.60 -18.75 21.35
CA ASP A 205 -8.23 -17.74 20.37
C ASP A 205 -9.42 -16.79 20.16
N THR A 206 -9.29 -15.55 20.60
CA THR A 206 -10.33 -14.53 20.41
C THR A 206 -10.43 -14.10 18.96
N LEU A 207 -9.35 -14.32 18.19
CA LEU A 207 -9.29 -14.07 16.76
C LEU A 207 -9.12 -15.42 16.02
N PRO A 208 -10.07 -15.85 15.19
CA PRO A 208 -9.93 -17.04 14.35
C PRO A 208 -8.71 -16.92 13.41
N PHE A 209 -8.02 -18.04 13.13
CA PHE A 209 -6.78 -18.03 12.36
C PHE A 209 -6.94 -17.41 10.95
N LEU A 210 -8.03 -17.72 10.25
CA LEU A 210 -8.33 -17.12 8.93
C LEU A 210 -8.53 -15.61 9.01
N ALA A 211 -9.18 -15.11 10.07
CA ALA A 211 -9.32 -13.68 10.29
C ALA A 211 -7.96 -13.04 10.57
N GLY A 212 -7.08 -13.70 11.34
CA GLY A 212 -5.70 -13.25 11.53
C GLY A 212 -4.92 -13.14 10.23
N ILE A 213 -5.04 -14.12 9.32
CA ILE A 213 -4.48 -14.04 7.98
C ILE A 213 -5.06 -12.84 7.21
N GLY A 214 -6.36 -12.62 7.28
CA GLY A 214 -7.04 -11.48 6.66
C GLY A 214 -6.51 -10.14 7.15
N VAL A 215 -6.27 -10.00 8.45
CA VAL A 215 -5.66 -8.79 9.05
C VAL A 215 -4.22 -8.62 8.58
N ALA A 216 -3.43 -9.70 8.49
CA ALA A 216 -2.09 -9.64 7.93
C ALA A 216 -2.10 -9.16 6.46
N ILE A 217 -3.01 -9.67 5.63
CA ILE A 217 -3.20 -9.19 4.25
C ILE A 217 -3.53 -7.70 4.26
N GLY A 218 -4.50 -7.27 5.06
CA GLY A 218 -4.92 -5.87 5.15
C GLY A 218 -3.79 -4.93 5.58
N SER A 219 -2.93 -5.37 6.50
CA SER A 219 -1.82 -4.56 7.02
C SER A 219 -0.69 -4.31 6.00
N VAL A 220 -0.54 -5.14 4.97
CA VAL A 220 0.44 -4.97 3.88
C VAL A 220 -0.18 -4.43 2.59
N MET A 221 -1.50 -4.31 2.55
CA MET A 221 -2.21 -3.95 1.34
C MET A 221 -2.29 -2.43 1.20
N TRP A 222 -1.54 -1.90 0.26
CA TRP A 222 -1.58 -0.46 -0.04
C TRP A 222 -2.33 -0.15 -1.33
N GLY A 223 -2.41 -1.11 -2.25
CA GLY A 223 -3.08 -0.95 -3.55
C GLY A 223 -2.32 -0.07 -4.55
N ASN A 224 -1.20 0.51 -4.13
CA ASN A 224 -0.40 1.45 -4.90
C ASN A 224 0.87 0.84 -5.49
N GLU A 225 0.96 -0.46 -5.62
CA GLU A 225 2.13 -1.15 -6.19
C GLU A 225 2.59 -0.52 -7.51
N PRO A 226 1.68 -0.12 -8.45
CA PRO A 226 2.09 0.55 -9.67
C PRO A 226 2.85 1.85 -9.42
N ASP A 227 2.56 2.61 -8.36
CA ASP A 227 3.18 3.90 -8.06
C ASP A 227 4.67 3.79 -7.76
N THR A 228 5.06 2.75 -7.05
CA THR A 228 6.46 2.45 -6.76
C THR A 228 7.13 1.68 -7.90
N TRP A 229 6.48 0.62 -8.39
CA TRP A 229 7.06 -0.28 -9.39
C TRP A 229 7.14 0.30 -10.80
N ARG A 230 6.49 1.43 -11.09
CA ARG A 230 6.69 2.15 -12.37
C ARG A 230 8.14 2.52 -12.66
N TYR A 231 8.98 2.55 -11.63
CA TYR A 231 10.44 2.70 -11.76
C TYR A 231 11.19 1.36 -11.86
N GLY A 232 10.51 0.23 -11.78
CA GLY A 232 11.07 -1.11 -11.91
C GLY A 232 11.26 -1.56 -13.35
N LYS A 233 12.07 -2.61 -13.56
CA LYS A 233 12.19 -3.23 -14.88
C LYS A 233 10.92 -4.01 -15.24
N PRO A 234 10.45 -3.98 -16.49
CA PRO A 234 9.20 -4.63 -16.92
C PRO A 234 9.36 -6.14 -17.08
N LYS A 235 9.61 -6.85 -15.98
CA LYS A 235 9.71 -8.30 -15.90
C LYS A 235 8.84 -8.79 -14.74
N LEU A 236 7.93 -9.76 -15.00
CA LEU A 236 6.92 -10.24 -14.04
C LEU A 236 7.52 -10.66 -12.68
N PHE A 237 8.59 -11.44 -12.69
CA PHE A 237 9.22 -11.95 -11.46
C PHE A 237 10.33 -11.06 -10.90
N TRP A 238 10.54 -9.88 -11.49
CA TRP A 238 11.57 -8.97 -11.00
C TRP A 238 11.30 -8.43 -9.59
N PRO A 239 10.05 -8.17 -9.16
CA PRO A 239 9.70 -7.71 -7.83
C PRO A 239 9.83 -8.78 -6.72
N VAL A 240 9.87 -10.07 -7.05
CA VAL A 240 9.82 -11.18 -6.07
C VAL A 240 10.85 -11.02 -4.96
N VAL A 241 12.13 -10.84 -5.30
CA VAL A 241 13.19 -10.78 -4.29
C VAL A 241 13.03 -9.60 -3.34
N PRO A 242 12.83 -8.34 -3.82
CA PRO A 242 12.57 -7.23 -2.91
C PRO A 242 11.34 -7.44 -2.01
N MET A 243 10.25 -7.97 -2.54
CA MET A 243 9.03 -8.19 -1.77
C MET A 243 9.18 -9.31 -0.74
N VAL A 244 9.72 -10.46 -1.14
CA VAL A 244 9.91 -11.60 -0.22
C VAL A 244 10.81 -11.21 0.95
N VAL A 245 11.94 -10.52 0.69
CA VAL A 245 12.83 -10.07 1.77
C VAL A 245 12.13 -9.05 2.66
N ALA A 246 11.42 -8.08 2.07
CA ALA A 246 10.69 -7.08 2.83
C ALA A 246 9.64 -7.71 3.76
N PHE A 247 8.87 -8.68 3.27
CA PHE A 247 7.85 -9.35 4.08
C PHE A 247 8.42 -10.33 5.09
N ALA A 248 9.56 -10.96 4.80
CA ALA A 248 10.28 -11.73 5.81
C ALA A 248 10.72 -10.83 6.98
N VAL A 249 11.12 -9.59 6.70
CA VAL A 249 11.39 -8.62 7.76
C VAL A 249 10.08 -8.18 8.43
N GLY A 250 9.11 -7.64 7.70
CA GLY A 250 7.88 -7.06 8.24
C GLY A 250 6.97 -8.10 8.90
N LEU A 251 6.43 -9.02 8.10
CA LEU A 251 5.39 -9.96 8.55
C LEU A 251 5.91 -11.18 9.33
N VAL A 252 7.21 -11.44 9.33
CA VAL A 252 7.80 -12.52 10.13
C VAL A 252 8.57 -11.93 11.32
N LEU A 253 9.62 -11.16 11.10
CA LEU A 253 10.48 -10.69 12.20
C LEU A 253 9.79 -9.63 13.08
N PHE A 254 9.11 -8.64 12.48
CA PHE A 254 8.39 -7.61 13.27
C PHE A 254 7.17 -8.17 13.98
N VAL A 255 6.42 -9.07 13.34
CA VAL A 255 5.30 -9.78 14.00
C VAL A 255 5.83 -10.61 15.16
N ALA A 256 6.93 -11.35 14.98
CA ALA A 256 7.56 -12.08 16.07
C ALA A 256 8.03 -11.14 17.20
N GLY A 257 8.67 -10.02 16.85
CA GLY A 257 9.11 -9.00 17.80
C GLY A 257 7.95 -8.40 18.61
N GLY A 258 6.84 -8.09 17.95
CA GLY A 258 5.63 -7.55 18.60
C GLY A 258 4.96 -8.57 19.52
N TRP A 259 4.89 -9.83 19.11
CA TRP A 259 4.41 -10.92 19.95
C TRP A 259 5.28 -11.10 21.20
N MET A 260 6.61 -11.09 21.05
CA MET A 260 7.55 -11.16 22.16
C MET A 260 7.45 -9.97 23.10
N MET A 261 7.21 -8.78 22.56
CA MET A 261 6.96 -7.58 23.36
C MET A 261 5.74 -7.77 24.26
N GLY A 262 4.63 -8.26 23.74
CA GLY A 262 3.44 -8.61 24.54
C GLY A 262 3.77 -9.61 25.64
N GLN A 263 4.45 -10.70 25.29
CA GLN A 263 4.81 -11.77 26.23
C GLN A 263 5.75 -11.29 27.35
N LEU A 264 6.74 -10.47 27.04
CA LEU A 264 7.74 -10.01 28.01
C LEU A 264 7.24 -8.87 28.89
N SER A 265 6.51 -7.92 28.31
CA SER A 265 6.01 -6.75 29.04
C SER A 265 4.91 -7.10 30.04
N LYS A 266 4.19 -8.21 29.80
CA LYS A 266 2.99 -8.56 30.54
C LYS A 266 1.97 -7.42 30.61
N ALA A 267 2.02 -6.52 29.61
CA ALA A 267 1.08 -5.43 29.49
C ALA A 267 -0.34 -5.98 29.35
N GLY A 268 -1.29 -5.25 29.90
CA GLY A 268 -2.71 -5.57 29.73
C GLY A 268 -3.12 -5.44 28.26
N GLN A 269 -4.32 -5.94 27.97
CA GLN A 269 -4.89 -5.87 26.63
C GLN A 269 -4.87 -4.41 26.13
N PHE A 270 -4.32 -4.20 24.91
CA PHE A 270 -4.23 -2.90 24.23
C PHE A 270 -3.28 -1.85 24.85
N ASP A 271 -2.53 -2.18 25.89
CA ASP A 271 -1.55 -1.28 26.50
C ASP A 271 -0.25 -1.16 25.66
N PHE A 272 -0.39 -0.79 24.40
CA PHE A 272 0.75 -0.75 23.47
C PHE A 272 1.80 0.29 23.84
N GLY A 273 1.39 1.44 24.39
CA GLY A 273 2.32 2.48 24.85
C GLY A 273 3.26 2.01 25.96
N PRO A 274 2.75 1.51 27.08
CA PRO A 274 3.55 0.90 28.14
C PRO A 274 4.37 -0.30 27.68
N ALA A 275 3.83 -1.15 26.82
CA ALA A 275 4.57 -2.28 26.24
C ALA A 275 5.74 -1.81 25.37
N PHE A 276 5.57 -0.73 24.62
CA PHE A 276 6.64 -0.12 23.86
C PHE A 276 7.74 0.48 24.76
N ARG A 277 7.36 1.18 25.82
CA ARG A 277 8.32 1.67 26.81
C ARG A 277 9.18 0.53 27.36
N TYR A 278 8.54 -0.55 27.78
CA TYR A 278 9.26 -1.76 28.19
C TYR A 278 10.22 -2.26 27.10
N THR A 279 9.78 -2.28 25.83
CA THR A 279 10.62 -2.71 24.72
C THR A 279 11.83 -1.81 24.51
N VAL A 280 11.68 -0.50 24.70
CA VAL A 280 12.80 0.45 24.65
C VAL A 280 13.79 0.21 25.79
N GLU A 281 13.29 0.06 27.01
CA GLU A 281 14.12 -0.27 28.19
C GLU A 281 14.86 -1.60 28.00
N TYR A 282 14.18 -2.56 27.39
CA TYR A 282 14.68 -3.90 27.13
C TYR A 282 15.71 -3.98 25.98
N SER A 283 15.46 -3.30 24.86
CA SER A 283 16.22 -3.47 23.61
C SER A 283 17.08 -2.29 23.18
N LEU A 284 16.82 -1.08 23.74
CA LEU A 284 17.51 0.17 23.39
C LEU A 284 18.24 0.77 24.62
N PHE A 285 18.77 -0.07 25.49
CA PHE A 285 19.58 0.31 26.64
C PHE A 285 18.86 1.24 27.65
N GLY A 286 17.53 1.27 27.65
CA GLY A 286 16.75 2.15 28.51
C GLY A 286 16.76 3.62 28.07
N VAL A 287 17.32 3.94 26.92
CA VAL A 287 17.41 5.33 26.42
C VAL A 287 16.10 5.68 25.71
N LEU A 288 15.14 6.27 26.45
CA LEU A 288 13.80 6.61 25.93
C LEU A 288 13.86 7.53 24.71
N ALA A 289 14.79 8.49 24.68
CA ALA A 289 15.00 9.37 23.53
C ALA A 289 15.38 8.59 22.26
N LEU A 290 16.18 7.52 22.39
CA LEU A 290 16.51 6.64 21.24
C LEU A 290 15.27 5.89 20.73
N GLY A 291 14.43 5.40 21.64
CA GLY A 291 13.14 4.81 21.31
C GLY A 291 12.24 5.77 20.53
N ALA A 292 12.13 7.01 20.98
CA ALA A 292 11.38 8.06 20.29
C ALA A 292 11.94 8.35 18.89
N VAL A 293 13.27 8.47 18.74
CA VAL A 293 13.91 8.68 17.42
C VAL A 293 13.65 7.51 16.49
N VAL A 294 13.84 6.27 16.96
CA VAL A 294 13.56 5.07 16.17
C VAL A 294 12.10 5.06 15.73
N ALA A 295 11.16 5.26 16.64
CA ALA A 295 9.73 5.29 16.33
C ALA A 295 9.40 6.38 15.30
N THR A 296 9.95 7.60 15.46
CA THR A 296 9.73 8.71 14.53
C THR A 296 10.20 8.39 13.12
N VAL A 297 11.46 7.94 13.02
CA VAL A 297 12.08 7.62 11.72
C VAL A 297 11.27 6.55 10.99
N LEU A 298 10.82 5.53 11.72
CA LEU A 298 10.04 4.44 11.15
C LEU A 298 8.66 4.88 10.66
N GLN A 299 7.94 5.63 11.47
CA GLN A 299 6.59 6.06 11.12
C GLN A 299 6.57 7.13 10.03
N ILE A 300 7.55 8.02 9.99
CA ILE A 300 7.70 8.95 8.86
C ILE A 300 7.99 8.17 7.57
N ALA A 301 8.90 7.21 7.61
CA ALA A 301 9.29 6.44 6.43
C ALA A 301 8.13 5.63 5.83
N ILE A 302 7.31 4.99 6.67
CA ILE A 302 6.15 4.23 6.19
C ILE A 302 5.07 5.16 5.63
N ASN A 303 4.88 6.34 6.24
CA ASN A 303 3.93 7.34 5.79
C ASN A 303 4.34 8.07 4.51
N ASP A 304 5.62 8.07 4.17
CA ASP A 304 6.07 8.59 2.87
C ASP A 304 5.33 7.90 1.71
N GLY A 305 5.08 6.60 1.81
CA GLY A 305 4.28 5.86 0.84
C GLY A 305 2.83 6.36 0.77
N ASN A 306 2.18 6.52 1.91
CA ASN A 306 0.80 6.98 1.99
C ASN A 306 0.64 8.40 1.40
N TYR A 307 1.52 9.33 1.77
CA TYR A 307 1.50 10.68 1.22
C TYR A 307 1.81 10.72 -0.28
N TYR A 308 2.77 9.89 -0.74
CA TYR A 308 3.10 9.79 -2.16
C TYR A 308 1.89 9.36 -2.98
N GLU A 309 1.13 8.41 -2.48
CA GLU A 309 -0.11 7.94 -3.09
C GLU A 309 -1.19 9.03 -3.11
N MET A 310 -1.46 9.68 -1.97
CA MET A 310 -2.42 10.79 -1.87
C MET A 310 -2.08 11.92 -2.85
N VAL A 311 -0.82 12.32 -2.91
CA VAL A 311 -0.35 13.39 -3.79
C VAL A 311 -0.47 13.00 -5.26
N ASN A 312 -0.13 11.76 -5.63
CA ASN A 312 -0.30 11.26 -6.99
C ASN A 312 -1.78 11.20 -7.40
N ALA A 313 -2.65 10.73 -6.49
CA ALA A 313 -4.09 10.71 -6.71
C ALA A 313 -4.66 12.13 -6.87
N GLY A 314 -4.30 13.05 -6.02
CA GLY A 314 -4.71 14.45 -6.11
C GLY A 314 -4.22 15.12 -7.40
N GLN A 315 -2.97 14.91 -7.79
CA GLN A 315 -2.43 15.45 -9.04
C GLN A 315 -3.08 14.83 -10.29
N ASN A 316 -3.57 13.60 -10.22
CA ASN A 316 -4.29 12.99 -11.34
C ASN A 316 -5.53 13.80 -11.72
N VAL A 317 -6.24 14.36 -10.76
CA VAL A 317 -7.43 15.19 -10.99
C VAL A 317 -7.05 16.65 -11.23
N ALA A 318 -6.19 17.21 -10.37
CA ALA A 318 -5.85 18.63 -10.38
C ALA A 318 -4.78 19.01 -11.41
N GLY A 319 -3.97 18.07 -11.89
CA GLY A 319 -2.85 18.34 -12.81
C GLY A 319 -3.25 18.86 -14.20
N GLY A 320 -4.56 18.86 -14.54
CA GLY A 320 -5.10 19.51 -15.73
C GLY A 320 -5.47 20.98 -15.53
N ILE A 321 -5.39 21.52 -14.33
CA ILE A 321 -5.70 22.91 -14.00
C ILE A 321 -4.49 23.79 -14.31
N PRO A 322 -4.61 24.82 -15.15
CA PRO A 322 -3.50 25.73 -15.44
C PRO A 322 -2.97 26.40 -14.16
N GLY A 323 -1.64 26.47 -14.02
CA GLY A 323 -0.99 27.07 -12.84
C GLY A 323 -1.01 26.23 -11.57
N TRP A 324 -1.60 25.03 -11.58
CA TRP A 324 -1.57 24.14 -10.44
C TRP A 324 -0.15 23.60 -10.18
N ARG A 325 0.33 23.75 -8.95
CA ARG A 325 1.64 23.28 -8.53
C ARG A 325 1.54 22.10 -7.56
N ARG A 326 2.53 21.20 -7.58
CA ARG A 326 2.58 20.02 -6.69
C ARG A 326 2.40 20.39 -5.21
N TRP A 327 3.01 21.47 -4.75
CA TRP A 327 2.93 21.87 -3.36
C TRP A 327 1.50 22.22 -2.90
N TYR A 328 0.62 22.71 -3.80
CA TYR A 328 -0.82 22.87 -3.45
C TYR A 328 -1.46 21.53 -3.12
N THR A 329 -1.15 20.50 -3.93
CA THR A 329 -1.63 19.14 -3.65
C THR A 329 -1.08 18.65 -2.31
N CYS A 330 0.22 18.83 -2.04
CA CYS A 330 0.81 18.44 -0.76
C CYS A 330 0.11 19.14 0.43
N ALA A 331 -0.14 20.45 0.34
CA ALA A 331 -0.81 21.19 1.40
C ALA A 331 -2.24 20.68 1.65
N ILE A 332 -2.99 20.39 0.59
CA ILE A 332 -4.34 19.83 0.71
C ILE A 332 -4.29 18.43 1.32
N MET A 333 -3.37 17.58 0.90
CA MET A 333 -3.24 16.22 1.43
C MET A 333 -2.79 16.23 2.91
N ALA A 334 -1.92 17.16 3.30
CA ALA A 334 -1.57 17.37 4.71
C ALA A 334 -2.80 17.77 5.55
N ALA A 335 -3.64 18.68 5.04
CA ALA A 335 -4.87 19.08 5.71
C ALA A 335 -5.87 17.92 5.83
N ILE A 336 -6.05 17.12 4.78
CA ILE A 336 -6.90 15.92 4.81
C ILE A 336 -6.36 14.93 5.85
N ALA A 337 -5.07 14.63 5.82
CA ALA A 337 -4.44 13.75 6.79
C ALA A 337 -4.60 14.25 8.23
N ALA A 338 -4.44 15.55 8.48
CA ALA A 338 -4.65 16.16 9.78
C ALA A 338 -6.10 16.00 10.28
N VAL A 339 -7.10 16.18 9.41
CA VAL A 339 -8.52 15.98 9.75
C VAL A 339 -8.82 14.52 10.07
N PHE A 340 -8.31 13.57 9.25
CA PHE A 340 -8.47 12.14 9.53
C PHE A 340 -7.80 11.76 10.85
N THR A 341 -6.59 12.27 11.12
CA THR A 341 -5.84 12.02 12.34
C THR A 341 -6.58 12.56 13.57
N TRP A 342 -7.14 13.76 13.47
CA TRP A 342 -7.94 14.37 14.56
C TRP A 342 -9.21 13.57 14.88
N ARG A 343 -9.87 13.03 13.84
CA ARG A 343 -11.11 12.26 13.97
C ARG A 343 -10.90 10.75 14.09
N PHE A 344 -9.64 10.33 14.15
CA PHE A 344 -9.32 8.90 14.19
C PHE A 344 -9.85 8.28 15.49
N PRO A 345 -10.45 7.09 15.42
CA PRO A 345 -10.86 6.35 16.61
C PRO A 345 -9.62 5.91 17.41
N THR A 346 -9.82 5.04 18.41
CA THR A 346 -8.66 4.42 19.09
C THR A 346 -7.73 3.76 18.06
N VAL A 347 -6.44 3.69 18.38
CA VAL A 347 -5.41 3.12 17.48
C VAL A 347 -5.80 1.72 17.02
N GLU A 348 -6.34 0.91 17.91
CA GLU A 348 -6.77 -0.43 17.63
C GLU A 348 -7.96 -0.50 16.68
N ASN A 349 -9.08 0.12 17.03
CA ASN A 349 -10.27 0.11 16.18
C ASN A 349 -9.96 0.73 14.80
N GLY A 350 -9.17 1.79 14.77
CA GLY A 350 -8.72 2.42 13.55
C GLY A 350 -7.87 1.50 12.68
N PHE A 351 -6.96 0.72 13.27
CA PHE A 351 -6.16 -0.27 12.55
C PHE A 351 -7.03 -1.29 11.83
N PHE A 352 -7.97 -1.93 12.54
CA PHE A 352 -8.84 -2.93 11.93
C PHE A 352 -9.73 -2.35 10.82
N VAL A 353 -10.28 -1.17 11.03
CA VAL A 353 -11.11 -0.50 10.01
C VAL A 353 -10.29 -0.21 8.75
N VAL A 354 -9.12 0.40 8.89
CA VAL A 354 -8.30 0.78 7.74
C VAL A 354 -7.74 -0.46 7.04
N ALA A 355 -7.26 -1.46 7.79
CA ALA A 355 -6.77 -2.73 7.23
C ALA A 355 -7.86 -3.48 6.46
N SER A 356 -9.10 -3.53 6.99
CA SER A 356 -10.23 -4.16 6.33
C SER A 356 -10.58 -3.47 5.01
N TRP A 357 -10.75 -2.15 5.01
CA TRP A 357 -11.02 -1.40 3.77
C TRP A 357 -9.88 -1.49 2.76
N SER A 358 -8.62 -1.43 3.21
CA SER A 358 -7.45 -1.58 2.36
C SER A 358 -7.43 -2.93 1.66
N SER A 359 -7.80 -4.01 2.36
CA SER A 359 -7.75 -5.36 1.83
C SER A 359 -8.72 -5.61 0.66
N ILE A 360 -9.81 -4.85 0.57
CA ILE A 360 -10.88 -5.07 -0.43
C ILE A 360 -10.93 -3.97 -1.48
N ALA A 361 -10.77 -2.70 -1.12
CA ALA A 361 -11.14 -1.60 -1.99
C ALA A 361 -10.16 -1.40 -3.15
N LEU A 362 -8.92 -1.05 -2.86
CA LEU A 362 -7.91 -0.80 -3.90
C LEU A 362 -7.49 -2.07 -4.66
N PRO A 363 -7.36 -3.24 -4.03
CA PRO A 363 -7.02 -4.46 -4.75
C PRO A 363 -8.06 -4.87 -5.78
N CYS A 364 -9.34 -4.66 -5.53
CA CYS A 364 -10.39 -4.91 -6.54
C CYS A 364 -10.20 -4.01 -7.77
N VAL A 365 -9.86 -2.73 -7.55
CA VAL A 365 -9.54 -1.80 -8.66
C VAL A 365 -8.32 -2.28 -9.45
N THR A 366 -7.25 -2.62 -8.76
CA THR A 366 -6.00 -3.06 -9.40
C THR A 366 -6.17 -4.39 -10.13
N THR A 367 -6.97 -5.30 -9.59
CA THR A 367 -7.30 -6.56 -10.27
C THR A 367 -8.05 -6.29 -11.57
N VAL A 368 -9.03 -5.40 -11.57
CA VAL A 368 -9.73 -4.98 -12.81
C VAL A 368 -8.73 -4.38 -13.80
N MET A 369 -7.80 -3.54 -13.36
CA MET A 369 -6.77 -2.97 -14.23
C MET A 369 -5.81 -4.03 -14.81
N CYS A 370 -5.44 -5.03 -14.02
CA CYS A 370 -4.63 -6.17 -14.49
C CYS A 370 -5.39 -7.01 -15.53
N VAL A 371 -6.67 -7.29 -15.29
CA VAL A 371 -7.52 -8.01 -16.26
C VAL A 371 -7.68 -7.22 -17.55
N ASP A 372 -7.91 -5.91 -17.47
CA ASP A 372 -8.01 -5.05 -18.67
C ASP A 372 -6.74 -5.10 -19.53
N ARG A 373 -5.58 -5.10 -18.89
CA ARG A 373 -4.30 -5.03 -19.60
C ARG A 373 -3.76 -6.37 -20.07
N PHE A 374 -3.98 -7.42 -19.30
CA PHE A 374 -3.32 -8.70 -19.55
C PHE A 374 -4.26 -9.82 -19.98
N VAL A 375 -5.53 -9.78 -19.58
CA VAL A 375 -6.51 -10.83 -19.91
C VAL A 375 -7.42 -10.41 -21.07
N LEU A 376 -7.99 -9.22 -21.00
CA LEU A 376 -8.96 -8.75 -22.00
C LEU A 376 -8.41 -8.79 -23.45
N PRO A 377 -7.14 -8.42 -23.74
CA PRO A 377 -6.59 -8.54 -25.08
C PRO A 377 -6.48 -9.98 -25.61
N ARG A 378 -6.51 -10.98 -24.72
CA ARG A 378 -6.46 -12.41 -25.09
C ARG A 378 -7.83 -13.01 -25.38
N ILE A 379 -8.88 -12.45 -24.76
CA ILE A 379 -10.26 -12.92 -24.89
C ILE A 379 -11.12 -12.04 -25.81
N SER A 380 -10.58 -10.90 -26.21
CA SER A 380 -11.22 -9.93 -27.11
C SER A 380 -10.16 -9.18 -27.93
N ASN A 381 -10.56 -8.51 -29.00
CA ASN A 381 -9.65 -7.66 -29.78
C ASN A 381 -9.46 -6.25 -29.21
N VAL A 382 -9.83 -6.06 -27.95
CA VAL A 382 -9.75 -4.75 -27.27
C VAL A 382 -8.39 -4.58 -26.63
N GLN A 383 -7.63 -3.58 -27.06
CA GLN A 383 -6.32 -3.22 -26.50
C GLN A 383 -6.26 -1.74 -26.17
N ARG A 384 -5.70 -1.40 -25.03
CA ARG A 384 -5.40 -0.02 -24.65
C ARG A 384 -3.90 0.26 -24.81
N PRO A 385 -3.52 1.49 -25.21
CA PRO A 385 -2.10 1.88 -25.27
C PRO A 385 -1.41 1.72 -23.91
N MET A 386 -0.26 1.04 -23.88
CA MET A 386 0.42 0.69 -22.61
C MET A 386 1.16 1.88 -21.98
N ARG A 387 1.70 2.79 -22.79
CA ARG A 387 2.61 3.86 -22.31
C ARG A 387 2.11 5.26 -22.59
N THR A 388 0.89 5.41 -23.05
CA THR A 388 0.26 6.72 -23.26
C THR A 388 -0.88 6.90 -22.28
N VAL A 389 -1.00 8.09 -21.73
CA VAL A 389 -2.09 8.46 -20.83
C VAL A 389 -2.90 9.56 -21.51
N PRO A 390 -4.20 9.34 -21.71
CA PRO A 390 -5.05 10.39 -22.25
C PRO A 390 -5.09 11.59 -21.28
N THR A 391 -5.22 12.80 -21.79
CA THR A 391 -5.51 13.95 -20.94
C THR A 391 -6.87 13.74 -20.25
N TRP A 392 -7.13 14.44 -19.16
CA TRP A 392 -8.40 14.32 -18.45
C TRP A 392 -9.61 14.53 -19.38
N ARG A 393 -9.52 15.52 -20.27
CA ARG A 393 -10.60 15.82 -21.24
C ARG A 393 -10.74 14.79 -22.34
N ALA A 394 -9.64 14.19 -22.79
CA ALA A 394 -9.62 13.16 -23.82
C ALA A 394 -9.94 11.75 -23.29
N SER A 395 -9.96 11.55 -21.97
CA SER A 395 -10.37 10.29 -21.38
C SER A 395 -11.86 10.04 -21.60
N GLY A 396 -12.22 8.79 -21.84
CA GLY A 396 -13.63 8.36 -21.91
C GLY A 396 -14.39 8.71 -20.63
N VAL A 397 -15.71 8.77 -20.72
CA VAL A 397 -16.56 9.08 -19.55
C VAL A 397 -16.37 8.03 -18.46
N GLY A 398 -16.49 6.75 -18.80
CA GLY A 398 -16.32 5.65 -17.85
C GLY A 398 -16.26 4.29 -18.55
N ASN A 399 -15.47 3.38 -18.00
CA ASN A 399 -15.54 1.95 -18.28
C ASN A 399 -16.57 1.33 -17.32
N TRP A 400 -17.83 1.32 -17.73
CA TRP A 400 -18.93 0.88 -16.87
C TRP A 400 -18.80 -0.59 -16.42
N PRO A 401 -18.42 -1.56 -17.27
CA PRO A 401 -18.09 -2.90 -16.83
C PRO A 401 -17.07 -2.94 -15.69
N GLY A 402 -16.01 -2.14 -15.79
CA GLY A 402 -14.98 -2.07 -14.74
C GLY A 402 -15.48 -1.41 -13.45
N ILE A 403 -16.23 -0.32 -13.57
CA ILE A 403 -16.80 0.38 -12.40
C ILE A 403 -17.79 -0.53 -11.67
N VAL A 404 -18.69 -1.22 -12.39
CA VAL A 404 -19.64 -2.16 -11.79
C VAL A 404 -18.93 -3.33 -11.12
N ALA A 405 -17.93 -3.91 -11.77
CA ALA A 405 -17.17 -5.02 -11.20
C ALA A 405 -16.48 -4.62 -9.89
N VAL A 406 -15.86 -3.44 -9.83
CA VAL A 406 -15.25 -2.91 -8.59
C VAL A 406 -16.30 -2.71 -7.51
N LEU A 407 -17.39 -2.01 -7.79
CA LEU A 407 -18.42 -1.70 -6.78
C LEU A 407 -19.05 -2.96 -6.20
N VAL A 408 -19.40 -3.93 -7.06
CA VAL A 408 -19.99 -5.22 -6.63
C VAL A 408 -18.99 -6.01 -5.78
N ALA A 409 -17.74 -6.08 -6.20
CA ALA A 409 -16.72 -6.84 -5.47
C ALA A 409 -16.37 -6.20 -4.13
N VAL A 410 -16.25 -4.87 -4.08
CA VAL A 410 -16.01 -4.13 -2.83
C VAL A 410 -17.19 -4.29 -1.87
N ALA A 411 -18.43 -4.20 -2.37
CA ALA A 411 -19.65 -4.42 -1.55
C ALA A 411 -19.69 -5.85 -1.00
N PHE A 412 -19.36 -6.85 -1.83
CA PHE A 412 -19.28 -8.25 -1.41
C PHE A 412 -18.21 -8.44 -0.32
N GLY A 413 -17.00 -7.90 -0.52
CA GLY A 413 -15.93 -7.97 0.47
C GLY A 413 -16.28 -7.25 1.78
N ALA A 414 -16.91 -6.07 1.69
CA ALA A 414 -17.36 -5.32 2.86
C ALA A 414 -18.44 -6.09 3.65
N TRP A 415 -19.37 -6.71 2.94
CA TRP A 415 -20.36 -7.61 3.56
C TRP A 415 -19.68 -8.80 4.24
N GLY A 416 -18.74 -9.47 3.55
CA GLY A 416 -17.98 -10.60 4.09
C GLY A 416 -17.17 -10.27 5.33
N LEU A 417 -16.66 -9.03 5.43
CA LEU A 417 -15.89 -8.52 6.58
C LEU A 417 -16.77 -7.92 7.71
N GLY A 418 -18.09 -7.84 7.53
CA GLY A 418 -18.97 -7.26 8.55
C GLY A 418 -18.90 -5.74 8.64
N LEU A 419 -18.56 -5.04 7.54
CA LEU A 419 -18.31 -3.58 7.56
C LEU A 419 -19.57 -2.72 7.34
N PHE A 420 -20.72 -3.32 7.06
CA PHE A 420 -21.94 -2.54 6.88
C PHE A 420 -22.53 -2.09 8.23
N PRO A 421 -23.02 -0.86 8.30
CA PRO A 421 -23.68 -0.36 9.51
C PRO A 421 -24.82 -1.29 9.97
N GLY A 422 -24.81 -1.66 11.25
CA GLY A 422 -25.83 -2.55 11.82
C GLY A 422 -25.63 -4.05 11.56
N GLN A 423 -24.56 -4.45 10.90
CA GLN A 423 -24.21 -5.86 10.69
C GLN A 423 -23.64 -6.46 11.99
N ALA A 424 -24.29 -7.51 12.51
CA ALA A 424 -23.96 -8.07 13.83
C ALA A 424 -22.65 -8.88 13.84
N SER A 425 -22.26 -9.47 12.70
CA SER A 425 -21.05 -10.29 12.58
C SER A 425 -20.62 -10.41 11.12
N ALA A 426 -19.36 -10.76 10.89
CA ALA A 426 -18.86 -11.13 9.58
C ALA A 426 -19.46 -12.48 9.14
N PRO A 427 -20.16 -12.55 8.00
CA PRO A 427 -20.79 -13.79 7.57
C PRO A 427 -19.84 -14.78 6.91
N SER A 428 -18.66 -14.33 6.50
CA SER A 428 -17.70 -15.16 5.77
C SER A 428 -16.83 -15.99 6.70
N ALA A 429 -16.76 -17.29 6.42
CA ALA A 429 -15.81 -18.21 7.05
C ALA A 429 -14.48 -18.31 6.27
N GLY A 430 -14.35 -17.59 5.15
CA GLY A 430 -13.20 -17.62 4.24
C GLY A 430 -12.24 -16.43 4.40
N LEU A 431 -11.69 -16.00 3.27
CA LEU A 431 -10.86 -14.81 3.12
C LEU A 431 -11.55 -13.78 2.22
N PRO A 432 -12.50 -12.97 2.78
CA PRO A 432 -13.34 -12.07 1.99
C PRO A 432 -12.57 -11.13 1.07
N ALA A 433 -11.34 -10.74 1.46
CA ALA A 433 -10.47 -9.93 0.63
C ALA A 433 -10.10 -10.67 -0.67
N VAL A 434 -9.60 -11.90 -0.57
CA VAL A 434 -9.18 -12.71 -1.72
C VAL A 434 -10.38 -13.05 -2.61
N GLU A 435 -11.53 -13.36 -2.01
CA GLU A 435 -12.78 -13.64 -2.70
C GLU A 435 -13.27 -12.40 -3.47
N ALA A 436 -13.18 -11.21 -2.87
CA ALA A 436 -13.53 -9.95 -3.53
C ALA A 436 -12.61 -9.66 -4.73
N TRP A 437 -11.29 -9.87 -4.61
CA TRP A 437 -10.36 -9.70 -5.72
C TRP A 437 -10.68 -10.62 -6.88
N ALA A 438 -10.92 -11.90 -6.58
CA ALA A 438 -11.31 -12.90 -7.59
C ALA A 438 -12.63 -12.50 -8.27
N LEU A 439 -13.64 -12.10 -7.49
CA LEU A 439 -14.92 -11.63 -8.02
C LEU A 439 -14.74 -10.40 -8.93
N ALA A 440 -13.93 -9.40 -8.51
CA ALA A 440 -13.66 -8.21 -9.34
C ALA A 440 -13.08 -8.59 -10.70
N GLY A 441 -12.08 -9.47 -10.71
CA GLY A 441 -11.43 -9.92 -11.94
C GLY A 441 -12.34 -10.73 -12.84
N LEU A 442 -13.03 -11.71 -12.30
CA LEU A 442 -13.94 -12.59 -13.04
C LEU A 442 -15.14 -11.82 -13.61
N LEU A 443 -15.77 -10.98 -12.78
CA LEU A 443 -16.91 -10.19 -13.20
C LEU A 443 -16.52 -9.18 -14.28
N TYR A 444 -15.37 -8.52 -14.12
CA TYR A 444 -14.87 -7.61 -15.16
C TYR A 444 -14.56 -8.34 -16.47
N ALA A 445 -13.87 -9.48 -16.42
CA ALA A 445 -13.58 -10.28 -17.61
C ALA A 445 -14.86 -10.70 -18.35
N ALA A 446 -15.89 -11.12 -17.61
CA ALA A 446 -17.18 -11.50 -18.16
C ALA A 446 -17.91 -10.29 -18.80
N LEU A 447 -18.09 -9.20 -18.05
CA LEU A 447 -18.83 -8.02 -18.52
C LEU A 447 -18.11 -7.32 -19.67
N ALA A 448 -16.78 -7.16 -19.59
CA ALA A 448 -16.00 -6.54 -20.65
C ALA A 448 -15.89 -7.43 -21.89
N GLY A 449 -15.76 -8.75 -21.71
CA GLY A 449 -15.79 -9.72 -22.81
C GLY A 449 -17.12 -9.71 -23.55
N LEU A 450 -18.24 -9.60 -22.84
CA LEU A 450 -19.59 -9.46 -23.47
C LEU A 450 -19.72 -8.11 -24.19
N ALA A 451 -19.30 -7.01 -23.56
CA ALA A 451 -19.36 -5.69 -24.19
C ALA A 451 -18.49 -5.62 -25.47
N ALA A 452 -17.35 -6.29 -25.47
CA ALA A 452 -16.46 -6.32 -26.63
C ALA A 452 -17.02 -7.05 -27.88
N ARG A 453 -18.07 -7.86 -27.71
CA ARG A 453 -18.69 -8.61 -28.84
C ARG A 453 -19.54 -7.74 -29.77
N SER A 454 -19.94 -6.55 -29.32
CA SER A 454 -20.77 -5.63 -30.10
C SER A 454 -20.11 -4.25 -30.17
N PRO A 455 -19.96 -3.66 -31.38
CA PRO A 455 -19.44 -2.29 -31.52
C PRO A 455 -20.24 -1.26 -30.72
N ALA A 456 -21.57 -1.43 -30.63
CA ALA A 456 -22.43 -0.57 -29.84
C ALA A 456 -22.14 -0.69 -28.34
N ALA A 457 -21.92 -1.90 -27.82
CA ALA A 457 -21.63 -2.15 -26.43
C ALA A 457 -20.15 -1.85 -26.07
N ALA A 458 -19.22 -1.88 -27.01
CA ALA A 458 -17.81 -1.55 -26.80
C ALA A 458 -17.62 -0.08 -26.33
N VAL A 459 -18.58 0.79 -26.63
CA VAL A 459 -18.59 2.18 -26.09
C VAL A 459 -18.64 2.17 -24.56
N LEU A 460 -19.27 1.17 -23.93
CA LEU A 460 -19.33 1.01 -22.47
C LEU A 460 -17.96 0.75 -21.84
N LEU A 461 -16.97 0.30 -22.62
CA LEU A 461 -15.59 0.12 -22.17
C LEU A 461 -14.80 1.44 -22.07
N GLY A 462 -15.44 2.56 -22.36
CA GLY A 462 -14.84 3.89 -22.27
C GLY A 462 -13.93 4.25 -23.44
N PHE A 463 -13.96 3.51 -24.54
CA PHE A 463 -13.32 3.92 -25.80
C PHE A 463 -14.20 4.98 -26.47
N GLY A 464 -13.62 6.14 -26.79
CA GLY A 464 -14.28 7.11 -27.67
C GLY A 464 -14.42 6.52 -29.08
N ARG A 465 -15.44 6.95 -29.85
CA ARG A 465 -15.70 6.48 -31.22
C ARG A 465 -14.46 6.52 -32.14
N GLN A 466 -13.57 7.50 -31.97
CA GLN A 466 -12.33 7.65 -32.75
C GLN A 466 -11.27 6.55 -32.50
N THR A 467 -11.30 5.88 -31.36
CA THR A 467 -10.31 4.84 -31.02
C THR A 467 -10.70 3.48 -31.61
N VAL A 468 -11.97 3.26 -31.90
CA VAL A 468 -12.45 2.02 -32.51
C VAL A 468 -12.09 2.00 -34.01
N ASP A 469 -12.22 3.14 -34.71
CA ASP A 469 -11.90 3.27 -36.14
C ASP A 469 -10.39 3.16 -36.41
N THR A 470 -9.54 3.74 -35.56
CA THR A 470 -8.07 3.66 -35.70
C THR A 470 -7.48 2.28 -35.39
N GLN A 471 -8.21 1.41 -34.68
CA GLN A 471 -7.75 0.03 -34.45
C GLN A 471 -8.05 -0.89 -35.66
N GLN A 472 -9.11 -0.64 -36.41
CA GLN A 472 -9.38 -1.35 -37.65
C GLN A 472 -8.36 -1.03 -38.75
N GLU A 473 -7.85 0.22 -38.82
CA GLU A 473 -6.83 0.60 -39.78
C GLU A 473 -5.39 0.12 -39.39
N ARG A 474 -5.10 -0.14 -38.10
CA ARG A 474 -3.80 -0.63 -37.64
C ARG A 474 -3.62 -2.15 -37.60
N GLY A 475 -4.62 -2.92 -38.03
CA GLY A 475 -4.51 -4.36 -38.23
C GLY A 475 -3.53 -4.79 -39.34
N GLY A 476 -2.85 -3.83 -39.98
CA GLY A 476 -1.89 -4.05 -41.05
C GLY A 476 -0.40 -3.85 -40.66
N LEU A 477 -0.01 -3.73 -39.41
CA LEU A 477 1.42 -3.62 -39.06
C LEU A 477 2.06 -4.97 -38.84
N PRO A 478 3.23 -5.24 -39.47
CA PRO A 478 3.87 -6.55 -39.47
C PRO A 478 4.33 -6.98 -38.09
N ALA A 479 4.24 -8.26 -37.82
CA ALA A 479 4.73 -8.97 -36.66
C ALA A 479 6.25 -8.97 -36.60
N HIS A 480 6.87 -7.84 -36.25
CA HIS A 480 8.27 -7.74 -35.89
C HIS A 480 8.39 -7.19 -34.47
N ASP A 481 8.40 -8.07 -33.52
CA ASP A 481 9.16 -8.07 -32.27
C ASP A 481 8.68 -9.20 -31.32
N ARG A 482 8.78 -10.44 -31.79
CA ARG A 482 8.53 -11.62 -30.94
C ARG A 482 9.81 -12.38 -30.58
N THR A 483 10.97 -11.73 -30.65
CA THR A 483 12.23 -12.36 -30.23
C THR A 483 12.88 -11.52 -29.14
N GLY A 484 12.76 -11.98 -27.91
CA GLY A 484 13.37 -11.38 -26.72
C GLY A 484 12.82 -12.01 -25.46
N ALA A 485 13.04 -13.35 -25.32
CA ALA A 485 12.86 -14.08 -24.06
C ALA A 485 13.94 -13.71 -23.03
#